data_382fc440dc3367131ef6768fbafbeab0
#
_entry.id   382fc440dc3367131ef6768fbafbeab0
#
_cell.length_a   1.000
_cell.length_b   1.000
_cell.length_c   1.000
_cell.angle_alpha   90.00
_cell.angle_beta   90.00
_cell.angle_gamma   90.00
#
_symmetry.space_group_name_H-M   'P 1'
#
loop_
_entity.id
_entity.type
_entity.pdbx_description
1 polymer ?
#
loop_
_entity_poly.entity_id
_entity_poly.type
_entity_poly.pdbx_seq_one_letter_code
_entity_poly.pdbx_strand_id
1 'polypeptide(L)'
;NKVSRSNSKDMQINQFKNVKEQNLGVMVNAGNVYSVPYADFITNLVMHGNDYALLDKTVPFYQIALHGNVHFAGSPINLSPENTQGLLEAAETGAGLYFSFMNANEKALSDTFYTEYYASNYENWKDRLQDIYSEYNSNMGKVINSRIDNHEYVSNVVTKTTFENGGVVYVNFGYTDFTTADGLVIPSRDYKVVEVR
;
A
#
# COMPACT_ATOMS: atom_id res chain seq x y z
N ASN A 1 5.44 -27.01 26.34
CA ASN A 1 4.97 -25.72 26.94
C ASN A 1 4.38 -24.85 25.83
N LYS A 2 3.06 -24.66 25.84
CA LYS A 2 2.43 -23.69 24.92
C LYS A 2 2.63 -22.29 25.51
N VAL A 3 3.31 -21.42 24.75
CA VAL A 3 3.42 -20.00 25.10
C VAL A 3 2.03 -19.35 24.92
N SER A 4 1.55 -18.61 25.90
CA SER A 4 0.29 -17.89 25.77
C SER A 4 0.42 -16.75 24.74
N ARG A 5 -0.71 -16.34 24.12
CA ARG A 5 -0.72 -15.20 23.19
C ARG A 5 -0.19 -13.92 23.82
N SER A 6 -0.52 -13.69 25.10
CA SER A 6 -0.01 -12.54 25.87
C SER A 6 1.51 -12.59 26.01
N ASN A 7 2.06 -13.72 26.43
CA ASN A 7 3.52 -13.87 26.58
C ASN A 7 4.23 -13.72 25.23
N SER A 8 3.65 -14.26 24.15
CA SER A 8 4.21 -14.09 22.79
C SER A 8 4.24 -12.63 22.37
N LYS A 9 3.16 -11.87 22.62
CA LYS A 9 3.11 -10.43 22.38
C LYS A 9 4.20 -9.68 23.17
N ASP A 10 4.33 -9.96 24.46
CA ASP A 10 5.30 -9.29 25.32
C ASP A 10 6.75 -9.59 24.91
N MET A 11 7.03 -10.82 24.48
CA MET A 11 8.33 -11.19 23.91
C MET A 11 8.63 -10.40 22.63
N GLN A 12 7.68 -10.27 21.71
CA GLN A 12 7.86 -9.51 20.47
C GLN A 12 8.06 -8.02 20.76
N ILE A 13 7.29 -7.43 21.66
CA ILE A 13 7.46 -6.03 22.08
C ILE A 13 8.88 -5.80 22.63
N ASN A 14 9.39 -6.71 23.47
CA ASN A 14 10.73 -6.60 24.01
C ASN A 14 11.80 -6.71 22.92
N GLN A 15 11.60 -7.58 21.91
CA GLN A 15 12.49 -7.65 20.74
C GLN A 15 12.51 -6.34 19.98
N PHE A 16 11.33 -5.73 19.67
CA PHE A 16 11.27 -4.45 18.99
C PHE A 16 11.99 -3.34 19.77
N LYS A 17 11.79 -3.27 21.08
CA LYS A 17 12.50 -2.30 21.95
C LYS A 17 14.00 -2.47 21.85
N ASN A 18 14.51 -3.68 21.99
CA ASN A 18 15.94 -3.98 21.90
C ASN A 18 16.54 -3.58 20.54
N VAL A 19 15.80 -3.78 19.44
CA VAL A 19 16.22 -3.35 18.10
C VAL A 19 16.29 -1.83 18.02
N LYS A 20 15.28 -1.14 18.53
CA LYS A 20 15.24 0.34 18.56
C LYS A 20 16.34 0.96 19.43
N GLU A 21 16.67 0.34 20.57
CA GLU A 21 17.77 0.77 21.45
C GLU A 21 19.14 0.68 20.75
N GLN A 22 19.27 -0.17 19.72
CA GLN A 22 20.46 -0.27 18.87
C GLN A 22 20.44 0.67 17.67
N ASN A 23 19.45 1.58 17.56
CA ASN A 23 19.23 2.48 16.42
C ASN A 23 19.04 1.73 15.07
N LEU A 24 18.45 0.53 15.12
CA LEU A 24 18.13 -0.25 13.93
C LEU A 24 16.67 -0.04 13.52
N GLY A 25 16.41 -0.17 12.21
CA GLY A 25 15.06 -0.11 11.65
C GLY A 25 14.28 -1.39 11.91
N VAL A 26 12.97 -1.25 12.12
CA VAL A 26 12.03 -2.36 12.30
C VAL A 26 11.07 -2.38 11.12
N MET A 27 11.13 -3.46 10.33
CA MET A 27 10.13 -3.74 9.30
C MET A 27 9.27 -4.92 9.74
N VAL A 28 7.95 -4.78 9.65
CA VAL A 28 6.99 -5.81 10.03
C VAL A 28 6.13 -6.22 8.84
N ASN A 29 5.78 -7.50 8.80
CA ASN A 29 4.87 -8.03 7.80
C ASN A 29 3.44 -8.02 8.36
N ALA A 30 2.49 -7.45 7.60
CA ALA A 30 1.07 -7.28 7.94
C ALA A 30 0.79 -6.40 9.18
N GLY A 31 1.70 -6.27 10.11
CA GLY A 31 1.62 -5.44 11.30
C GLY A 31 0.44 -5.74 12.24
N ASN A 32 0.73 -6.00 13.50
CA ASN A 32 -0.29 -6.00 14.55
C ASN A 32 -0.29 -4.65 15.27
N VAL A 33 -1.40 -4.25 15.87
CA VAL A 33 -1.52 -2.98 16.60
C VAL A 33 -0.39 -2.76 17.61
N TYR A 34 0.07 -3.80 18.30
CA TYR A 34 1.18 -3.71 19.26
C TYR A 34 2.57 -3.56 18.60
N SER A 35 2.71 -3.86 17.31
CA SER A 35 3.98 -3.68 16.57
C SER A 35 4.11 -2.28 15.95
N VAL A 36 2.99 -1.63 15.64
CA VAL A 36 2.94 -0.32 14.99
C VAL A 36 3.81 0.75 15.68
N PRO A 37 3.81 0.90 17.02
CA PRO A 37 4.64 1.93 17.68
C PRO A 37 6.15 1.75 17.51
N TYR A 38 6.58 0.60 17.03
CA TYR A 38 8.00 0.25 16.84
C TYR A 38 8.38 0.13 15.37
N ALA A 39 7.40 0.01 14.47
CA ALA A 39 7.62 -0.18 13.05
C ALA A 39 8.05 1.12 12.36
N ASP A 40 9.08 1.04 11.54
CA ASP A 40 9.45 2.09 10.58
C ASP A 40 8.77 1.82 9.23
N PHE A 41 8.53 0.55 8.92
CA PHE A 41 7.88 0.12 7.69
C PHE A 41 6.99 -1.11 7.91
N ILE A 42 5.82 -1.11 7.26
CA ILE A 42 4.88 -2.24 7.27
C ILE A 42 4.67 -2.72 5.84
N THR A 43 4.96 -3.99 5.55
CA THR A 43 4.64 -4.65 4.27
C THR A 43 3.37 -5.49 4.40
N ASN A 44 2.75 -5.82 3.28
CA ASN A 44 1.51 -6.62 3.23
C ASN A 44 0.40 -6.07 4.14
N LEU A 45 0.32 -4.74 4.24
CA LEU A 45 -0.82 -4.12 4.91
C LEU A 45 -2.09 -4.43 4.12
N VAL A 46 -3.17 -4.80 4.81
CA VAL A 46 -4.47 -4.98 4.16
C VAL A 46 -4.96 -3.62 3.67
N MET A 47 -5.10 -3.47 2.35
CA MET A 47 -5.43 -2.19 1.71
C MET A 47 -6.94 -1.97 1.58
N HIS A 48 -7.74 -3.02 1.60
CA HIS A 48 -9.20 -2.92 1.54
C HIS A 48 -9.85 -3.55 2.76
N GLY A 49 -11.07 -3.08 3.06
CA GLY A 49 -11.92 -3.71 4.07
C GLY A 49 -12.58 -5.00 3.53
N ASN A 50 -13.30 -5.69 4.40
CA ASN A 50 -14.16 -6.77 3.99
C ASN A 50 -15.42 -6.19 3.33
N ASP A 51 -15.69 -6.58 2.08
CA ASP A 51 -16.90 -6.21 1.35
C ASP A 51 -18.09 -7.04 1.85
N TYR A 52 -18.60 -6.67 3.03
CA TYR A 52 -19.86 -7.24 3.48
C TYR A 52 -21.02 -6.61 2.70
N ALA A 53 -21.97 -7.43 2.29
CA ALA A 53 -23.15 -7.00 1.54
C ALA A 53 -24.01 -5.91 2.24
N LEU A 54 -23.78 -5.64 3.51
CA LEU A 54 -24.44 -4.60 4.30
C LEU A 54 -23.66 -3.27 4.36
N LEU A 55 -22.45 -3.23 3.81
CA LEU A 55 -21.63 -2.01 3.80
C LEU A 55 -21.76 -1.34 2.44
N ASP A 56 -22.18 -0.11 2.42
CA ASP A 56 -22.26 0.68 1.20
C ASP A 56 -20.86 1.00 0.65
N LYS A 57 -19.90 1.27 1.54
CA LYS A 57 -18.51 1.61 1.20
C LYS A 57 -17.56 1.30 2.36
N THR A 58 -16.31 0.97 2.02
CA THR A 58 -15.24 0.79 2.99
C THR A 58 -14.42 2.07 3.13
N VAL A 59 -14.06 2.42 4.35
CA VAL A 59 -13.13 3.53 4.63
C VAL A 59 -11.76 2.93 4.94
N PRO A 60 -10.67 3.40 4.33
CA PRO A 60 -9.31 2.93 4.61
C PRO A 60 -8.80 3.46 5.96
N PHE A 61 -9.53 3.17 7.03
CA PHE A 61 -9.30 3.73 8.37
C PHE A 61 -7.89 3.45 8.89
N TYR A 62 -7.38 2.23 8.66
CA TYR A 62 -6.06 1.85 9.14
C TYR A 62 -4.97 2.64 8.43
N GLN A 63 -5.08 2.80 7.12
CA GLN A 63 -4.16 3.60 6.30
C GLN A 63 -4.20 5.08 6.70
N ILE A 64 -5.38 5.63 6.91
CA ILE A 64 -5.56 7.02 7.38
C ILE A 64 -4.83 7.24 8.72
N ALA A 65 -4.97 6.29 9.67
CA ALA A 65 -4.34 6.38 10.97
C ALA A 65 -2.81 6.24 10.94
N LEU A 66 -2.28 5.48 9.98
CA LEU A 66 -0.84 5.21 9.86
C LEU A 66 -0.10 6.24 9.02
N HIS A 67 -0.72 6.76 7.96
CA HIS A 67 -0.05 7.62 6.99
C HIS A 67 0.54 8.87 7.63
N GLY A 68 1.77 9.19 7.25
CA GLY A 68 2.56 10.27 7.86
C GLY A 68 3.20 9.92 9.22
N ASN A 69 2.92 8.74 9.79
CA ASN A 69 3.55 8.27 11.03
C ASN A 69 4.43 7.02 10.80
N VAL A 70 3.99 6.10 9.95
CA VAL A 70 4.68 4.86 9.62
C VAL A 70 4.57 4.65 8.11
N HIS A 71 5.67 4.33 7.46
CA HIS A 71 5.62 3.94 6.05
C HIS A 71 5.01 2.55 5.89
N PHE A 72 4.15 2.39 4.91
CA PHE A 72 3.53 1.10 4.64
C PHE A 72 3.35 0.85 3.14
N ALA A 73 3.24 -0.41 2.80
CA ALA A 73 2.88 -0.89 1.46
C ALA A 73 1.89 -2.05 1.57
N GLY A 74 1.04 -2.19 0.58
CA GLY A 74 0.13 -3.32 0.44
C GLY A 74 0.84 -4.63 0.08
N SER A 75 0.12 -5.54 -0.53
CA SER A 75 0.67 -6.79 -1.07
C SER A 75 1.60 -6.52 -2.26
N PRO A 76 2.52 -7.46 -2.59
CA PRO A 76 3.41 -7.29 -3.73
C PRO A 76 2.64 -7.11 -5.03
N ILE A 77 2.84 -5.98 -5.70
CA ILE A 77 2.11 -5.59 -6.92
C ILE A 77 2.33 -6.61 -8.04
N ASN A 78 3.55 -7.10 -8.19
CA ASN A 78 3.91 -8.05 -9.24
C ASN A 78 3.34 -9.47 -9.03
N LEU A 79 2.83 -9.78 -7.85
CA LEU A 79 2.16 -11.06 -7.55
C LEU A 79 0.63 -10.96 -7.65
N SER A 80 0.09 -9.75 -7.79
CA SER A 80 -1.34 -9.56 -8.01
C SER A 80 -1.73 -9.98 -9.43
N PRO A 81 -2.87 -10.64 -9.64
CA PRO A 81 -3.42 -10.89 -10.97
C PRO A 81 -3.68 -9.60 -11.75
N GLU A 82 -3.94 -8.52 -11.05
CA GLU A 82 -4.26 -7.21 -11.60
C GLU A 82 -3.34 -6.13 -11.00
N ASN A 83 -2.16 -5.94 -11.62
CA ASN A 83 -1.13 -5.03 -11.13
C ASN A 83 -1.63 -3.58 -10.99
N THR A 84 -2.48 -3.13 -11.93
CA THR A 84 -3.09 -1.79 -11.91
C THR A 84 -3.92 -1.57 -10.65
N GLN A 85 -4.68 -2.57 -10.20
CA GLN A 85 -5.47 -2.46 -8.99
C GLN A 85 -4.61 -2.14 -7.76
N GLY A 86 -3.51 -2.87 -7.59
CA GLY A 86 -2.58 -2.64 -6.47
C GLY A 86 -1.92 -1.25 -6.52
N LEU A 87 -1.62 -0.72 -7.72
CA LEU A 87 -1.11 0.64 -7.89
C LEU A 87 -2.16 1.69 -7.49
N LEU A 88 -3.42 1.49 -7.89
CA LEU A 88 -4.52 2.41 -7.54
C LEU A 88 -4.79 2.44 -6.04
N GLU A 89 -4.79 1.28 -5.39
CA GLU A 89 -4.96 1.17 -3.93
C GLU A 89 -3.81 1.83 -3.16
N ALA A 90 -2.58 1.67 -3.67
CA ALA A 90 -1.43 2.37 -3.11
C ALA A 90 -1.57 3.89 -3.30
N ALA A 91 -2.00 4.35 -4.48
CA ALA A 91 -2.20 5.77 -4.75
C ALA A 91 -3.31 6.38 -3.91
N GLU A 92 -4.44 5.67 -3.72
CA GLU A 92 -5.56 6.13 -2.90
C GLU A 92 -5.15 6.52 -1.49
N THR A 93 -4.23 5.76 -0.91
CA THR A 93 -3.84 5.92 0.50
C THR A 93 -2.44 6.49 0.69
N GLY A 94 -1.74 6.85 -0.38
CA GLY A 94 -0.36 7.34 -0.30
C GLY A 94 0.65 6.26 0.11
N ALA A 95 0.32 4.99 -0.02
CA ALA A 95 1.18 3.87 0.35
C ALA A 95 2.42 3.78 -0.54
N GLY A 96 3.49 3.17 -0.03
CA GLY A 96 4.64 2.79 -0.85
C GLY A 96 4.34 1.60 -1.76
N LEU A 97 5.17 1.40 -2.78
CA LEU A 97 5.07 0.22 -3.64
C LEU A 97 5.90 -0.93 -3.04
N TYR A 98 5.35 -2.14 -3.11
CA TYR A 98 6.02 -3.35 -2.69
C TYR A 98 6.05 -4.37 -3.83
N PHE A 99 7.22 -4.96 -4.07
CA PHE A 99 7.45 -6.02 -5.05
C PHE A 99 8.20 -7.16 -4.39
N SER A 100 7.91 -8.38 -4.79
CA SER A 100 8.60 -9.58 -4.32
C SER A 100 9.30 -10.26 -5.49
N PHE A 101 10.62 -10.41 -5.38
CA PHE A 101 11.43 -10.95 -6.46
C PHE A 101 12.23 -12.18 -6.03
N MET A 102 12.43 -13.07 -6.99
CA MET A 102 13.42 -14.14 -6.91
C MET A 102 14.38 -14.08 -8.11
N ASN A 103 15.60 -14.55 -7.90
CA ASN A 103 16.60 -14.64 -8.96
C ASN A 103 16.41 -15.90 -9.83
N ALA A 104 15.79 -16.95 -9.30
CA ALA A 104 15.56 -18.18 -10.02
C ALA A 104 14.47 -18.02 -11.10
N ASN A 105 14.61 -18.81 -12.19
CA ASN A 105 13.56 -18.86 -13.20
C ASN A 105 12.28 -19.50 -12.61
N GLU A 106 11.13 -19.07 -13.10
CA GLU A 106 9.79 -19.58 -12.67
C GLU A 106 9.65 -21.10 -12.79
N LYS A 107 10.40 -21.74 -13.72
CA LYS A 107 10.45 -23.21 -13.84
C LYS A 107 10.94 -23.92 -12.58
N ALA A 108 11.69 -23.24 -11.72
CA ALA A 108 12.10 -23.79 -10.44
C ALA A 108 10.92 -24.05 -9.49
N LEU A 109 9.76 -23.44 -9.76
CA LEU A 109 8.54 -23.58 -8.97
C LEU A 109 7.53 -24.56 -9.58
N SER A 110 7.78 -25.11 -10.78
CA SER A 110 6.80 -25.89 -11.57
C SER A 110 6.22 -27.10 -10.84
N ASP A 111 6.99 -27.71 -9.93
CA ASP A 111 6.59 -28.89 -9.17
C ASP A 111 6.34 -28.56 -7.67
N THR A 112 6.06 -27.29 -7.37
CA THR A 112 5.81 -26.83 -6.00
C THR A 112 4.40 -26.26 -5.84
N PHE A 113 3.98 -26.05 -4.59
CA PHE A 113 2.72 -25.37 -4.26
C PHE A 113 2.83 -23.83 -4.27
N TYR A 114 3.98 -23.27 -4.63
CA TYR A 114 4.26 -21.81 -4.59
C TYR A 114 3.91 -21.14 -5.92
N THR A 115 2.75 -21.44 -6.48
CA THR A 115 2.29 -20.91 -7.77
C THR A 115 2.09 -19.40 -7.76
N GLU A 116 1.84 -18.80 -6.59
CA GLU A 116 1.71 -17.36 -6.39
C GLU A 116 2.99 -16.59 -6.72
N TYR A 117 4.16 -17.24 -6.71
CA TYR A 117 5.45 -16.61 -7.02
C TYR A 117 5.91 -16.75 -8.48
N TYR A 118 5.09 -17.31 -9.38
CA TYR A 118 5.49 -17.45 -10.80
C TYR A 118 5.81 -16.11 -11.48
N ALA A 119 5.18 -15.02 -11.04
CA ALA A 119 5.47 -13.69 -11.57
C ALA A 119 6.62 -12.96 -10.86
N SER A 120 7.43 -13.64 -10.05
CA SER A 120 8.46 -13.02 -9.20
C SER A 120 9.87 -13.00 -9.80
N ASN A 121 10.10 -13.53 -11.01
CA ASN A 121 11.43 -13.49 -11.64
C ASN A 121 11.86 -12.03 -11.90
N TYR A 122 12.95 -11.60 -11.28
CA TYR A 122 13.47 -10.24 -11.37
C TYR A 122 13.77 -9.80 -12.82
N GLU A 123 14.34 -10.70 -13.64
CA GLU A 123 14.69 -10.37 -15.03
C GLU A 123 13.48 -9.94 -15.89
N ASN A 124 12.29 -10.46 -15.56
CA ASN A 124 11.05 -10.11 -16.26
C ASN A 124 10.50 -8.73 -15.85
N TRP A 125 11.00 -8.17 -14.74
CA TRP A 125 10.46 -6.93 -14.15
C TRP A 125 11.43 -5.75 -14.16
N LYS A 126 12.73 -5.98 -14.25
CA LYS A 126 13.77 -4.97 -14.02
C LYS A 126 13.56 -3.67 -14.80
N ASP A 127 13.20 -3.76 -16.09
CA ASP A 127 13.01 -2.58 -16.94
C ASP A 127 11.70 -1.86 -16.56
N ARG A 128 10.61 -2.59 -16.42
CA ARG A 128 9.31 -2.03 -15.99
C ARG A 128 9.34 -1.46 -14.57
N LEU A 129 10.12 -2.06 -13.68
CA LEU A 129 10.20 -1.63 -12.29
C LEU A 129 10.71 -0.18 -12.18
N GLN A 130 11.72 0.16 -12.97
CA GLN A 130 12.28 1.52 -12.98
C GLN A 130 11.23 2.54 -13.45
N ASP A 131 10.49 2.22 -14.51
CA ASP A 131 9.45 3.10 -15.04
C ASP A 131 8.32 3.29 -14.03
N ILE A 132 7.76 2.20 -13.50
CA ILE A 132 6.70 2.22 -12.49
C ILE A 132 7.13 3.04 -11.26
N TYR A 133 8.35 2.77 -10.74
CA TYR A 133 8.85 3.49 -9.58
C TYR A 133 9.03 4.98 -9.86
N SER A 134 9.62 5.33 -10.99
CA SER A 134 9.89 6.73 -11.36
C SER A 134 8.59 7.52 -11.54
N GLU A 135 7.62 6.94 -12.22
CA GLU A 135 6.30 7.55 -12.44
C GLU A 135 5.56 7.72 -11.11
N TYR A 136 5.45 6.63 -10.34
CA TYR A 136 4.77 6.65 -9.05
C TYR A 136 5.41 7.65 -8.08
N ASN A 137 6.74 7.60 -7.92
CA ASN A 137 7.45 8.46 -6.99
C ASN A 137 7.41 9.95 -7.40
N SER A 138 7.42 10.26 -8.70
CA SER A 138 7.30 11.64 -9.17
C SER A 138 5.96 12.28 -8.78
N ASN A 139 4.90 11.47 -8.72
CA ASN A 139 3.56 11.89 -8.35
C ASN A 139 3.34 11.79 -6.84
N MET A 140 3.49 10.60 -6.28
CA MET A 140 3.14 10.30 -4.88
C MET A 140 4.20 10.72 -3.87
N GLY A 141 5.45 10.91 -4.28
CA GLY A 141 6.54 11.42 -3.43
C GLY A 141 6.23 12.74 -2.74
N LYS A 142 5.31 13.52 -3.32
CA LYS A 142 4.86 14.81 -2.77
C LYS A 142 3.98 14.64 -1.52
N VAL A 143 3.29 13.52 -1.37
CA VAL A 143 2.32 13.29 -0.29
C VAL A 143 2.74 12.19 0.69
N ILE A 144 3.72 11.36 0.35
CA ILE A 144 4.10 10.15 1.09
C ILE A 144 4.44 10.37 2.58
N ASN A 145 4.90 11.56 2.94
CA ASN A 145 5.26 11.92 4.31
C ASN A 145 4.21 12.82 5.00
N SER A 146 3.10 13.13 4.33
CA SER A 146 2.06 14.00 4.87
C SER A 146 0.89 13.17 5.37
N ARG A 147 0.32 13.51 6.52
CA ARG A 147 -0.86 12.81 7.03
C ARG A 147 -2.05 12.96 6.10
N ILE A 148 -2.92 11.97 6.08
CA ILE A 148 -4.22 12.07 5.42
C ILE A 148 -5.15 12.90 6.32
N ASP A 149 -5.68 13.99 5.75
CA ASP A 149 -6.64 14.88 6.41
C ASP A 149 -8.08 14.45 6.12
N ASN A 150 -8.37 14.07 4.87
CA ASN A 150 -9.70 13.62 4.47
C ASN A 150 -9.64 12.53 3.40
N HIS A 151 -10.61 11.63 3.43
CA HIS A 151 -10.86 10.63 2.39
C HIS A 151 -12.34 10.58 2.09
N GLU A 152 -12.72 10.73 0.82
CA GLU A 152 -14.11 10.73 0.38
C GLU A 152 -14.30 10.00 -0.95
N TYR A 153 -15.47 9.44 -1.15
CA TYR A 153 -15.94 8.92 -2.44
C TYR A 153 -16.63 10.05 -3.21
N VAL A 154 -16.04 10.50 -4.31
CA VAL A 154 -16.67 11.48 -5.21
C VAL A 154 -17.64 10.82 -6.20
N SER A 155 -17.51 9.51 -6.40
CA SER A 155 -18.50 8.67 -7.09
C SER A 155 -18.45 7.24 -6.55
N ASN A 156 -19.18 6.30 -7.16
CA ASN A 156 -19.12 4.90 -6.73
C ASN A 156 -17.76 4.23 -6.95
N VAL A 157 -16.98 4.75 -7.90
CA VAL A 157 -15.70 4.16 -8.32
C VAL A 157 -14.54 5.16 -8.30
N VAL A 158 -14.77 6.38 -7.82
CA VAL A 158 -13.74 7.41 -7.74
C VAL A 158 -13.61 7.90 -6.32
N THR A 159 -12.40 7.84 -5.79
CA THR A 159 -12.05 8.36 -4.47
C THR A 159 -11.22 9.63 -4.58
N LYS A 160 -11.23 10.41 -3.51
CA LYS A 160 -10.40 11.60 -3.33
C LYS A 160 -9.81 11.58 -1.93
N THR A 161 -8.50 11.64 -1.87
CA THR A 161 -7.74 11.72 -0.61
C THR A 161 -7.05 13.06 -0.54
N THR A 162 -7.24 13.78 0.56
CA THR A 162 -6.59 15.08 0.83
C THR A 162 -5.56 14.91 1.92
N PHE A 163 -4.40 15.50 1.75
CA PHE A 163 -3.27 15.45 2.68
C PHE A 163 -3.05 16.78 3.38
N GLU A 164 -2.52 16.79 4.59
CA GLU A 164 -2.26 17.98 5.41
C GLU A 164 -1.38 19.01 4.70
N ASN A 165 -0.49 18.58 3.80
CA ASN A 165 0.35 19.49 3.01
C ASN A 165 -0.37 20.15 1.82
N GLY A 166 -1.67 19.92 1.68
CA GLY A 166 -2.48 20.45 0.59
C GLY A 166 -2.51 19.58 -0.67
N GLY A 167 -1.75 18.49 -0.71
CA GLY A 167 -1.81 17.53 -1.82
C GLY A 167 -3.18 16.85 -1.87
N VAL A 168 -3.70 16.61 -3.07
CA VAL A 168 -4.97 15.91 -3.31
C VAL A 168 -4.72 14.81 -4.32
N VAL A 169 -5.14 13.60 -4.01
CA VAL A 169 -5.07 12.45 -4.90
C VAL A 169 -6.47 11.99 -5.27
N TYR A 170 -6.76 11.95 -6.56
CA TYR A 170 -7.96 11.34 -7.11
C TYR A 170 -7.60 9.98 -7.70
N VAL A 171 -8.38 8.95 -7.40
CA VAL A 171 -8.20 7.60 -7.97
C VAL A 171 -9.50 7.14 -8.61
N ASN A 172 -9.40 6.73 -9.87
CA ASN A 172 -10.53 6.19 -10.63
C ASN A 172 -10.36 4.66 -10.80
N PHE A 173 -11.11 3.91 -10.04
CA PHE A 173 -11.18 2.44 -10.14
C PHE A 173 -12.10 1.97 -11.26
N GLY A 174 -12.85 2.89 -11.89
CA GLY A 174 -13.79 2.60 -12.96
C GLY A 174 -13.12 2.41 -14.32
N TYR A 175 -13.88 1.90 -15.28
CA TYR A 175 -13.44 1.62 -16.66
C TYR A 175 -13.81 2.74 -17.65
N THR A 176 -14.25 3.89 -17.14
CA THR A 176 -14.56 5.09 -17.95
C THR A 176 -13.93 6.30 -17.28
N ASP A 177 -13.55 7.29 -18.08
CA ASP A 177 -13.01 8.54 -17.56
C ASP A 177 -14.04 9.23 -16.67
N PHE A 178 -13.56 9.87 -15.62
CA PHE A 178 -14.38 10.66 -14.70
C PHE A 178 -13.95 12.13 -14.79
N THR A 179 -14.93 13.02 -14.89
CA THR A 179 -14.67 14.47 -14.87
C THR A 179 -15.23 15.08 -13.58
N THR A 180 -14.39 15.74 -12.83
CA THR A 180 -14.78 16.47 -11.61
C THR A 180 -15.63 17.70 -11.94
N ALA A 181 -16.27 18.31 -10.95
CA ALA A 181 -17.11 19.50 -11.15
C ALA A 181 -16.32 20.73 -11.66
N ASP A 182 -15.04 20.81 -11.37
CA ASP A 182 -14.10 21.84 -11.83
C ASP A 182 -13.40 21.51 -13.17
N GLY A 183 -13.83 20.40 -13.83
CA GLY A 183 -13.37 20.05 -15.17
C GLY A 183 -12.11 19.20 -15.22
N LEU A 184 -11.56 18.74 -14.09
CA LEU A 184 -10.42 17.85 -14.07
C LEU A 184 -10.85 16.45 -14.56
N VAL A 185 -10.16 15.92 -15.57
CA VAL A 185 -10.40 14.57 -16.08
C VAL A 185 -9.46 13.58 -15.38
N ILE A 186 -10.05 12.56 -14.75
CA ILE A 186 -9.33 11.42 -14.16
C ILE A 186 -9.55 10.23 -15.10
N PRO A 187 -8.52 9.75 -15.81
CA PRO A 187 -8.69 8.65 -16.76
C PRO A 187 -9.19 7.37 -16.10
N SER A 188 -9.77 6.49 -16.90
CA SER A 188 -10.19 5.16 -16.42
C SER A 188 -9.00 4.35 -15.92
N ARG A 189 -9.15 3.67 -14.77
CA ARG A 189 -8.10 2.83 -14.16
C ARG A 189 -6.78 3.57 -13.94
N ASP A 190 -6.88 4.84 -13.48
CA ASP A 190 -5.73 5.72 -13.30
C ASP A 190 -5.95 6.65 -12.09
N TYR A 191 -4.92 7.40 -11.73
CA TYR A 191 -4.97 8.38 -10.63
C TYR A 191 -4.33 9.72 -11.05
N LYS A 192 -4.71 10.79 -10.34
CA LYS A 192 -4.09 12.11 -10.50
C LYS A 192 -3.79 12.74 -9.16
N VAL A 193 -2.57 13.29 -9.06
CA VAL A 193 -2.15 14.11 -7.93
C VAL A 193 -2.27 15.58 -8.31
N VAL A 194 -3.02 16.33 -7.50
CA VAL A 194 -3.23 17.75 -7.69
C VAL A 194 -2.65 18.48 -6.48
N GLU A 195 -1.87 19.51 -6.73
CA GLU A 195 -1.40 20.41 -5.67
C GLU A 195 -2.45 21.49 -5.44
N VAL A 196 -2.91 21.62 -4.20
CA VAL A 196 -3.65 22.81 -3.78
C VAL A 196 -2.62 23.92 -3.56
N ARG A 197 -2.77 24.99 -4.31
CA ARG A 197 -1.93 26.20 -4.18
C ARG A 197 -2.34 27.01 -2.96
#